data_45d03c3a7eca89266c79f54acc725a3e
#
_entry.id   45d03c3a7eca89266c79f54acc725a3e
#
_cell.length_a   1.000
_cell.length_b   1.000
_cell.length_c   1.000
_cell.angle_alpha   90.00
_cell.angle_beta   90.00
_cell.angle_gamma   90.00
#
_symmetry.space_group_name_H-M   'P 1'
#
loop_
_entity.id
_entity.type
_entity.pdbx_description
1 polymer ?
#
loop_
_entity_poly.entity_id
_entity_poly.type
_entity_poly.pdbx_seq_one_letter_code
_entity_poly.pdbx_strand_id
1 'polypeptide(L)'
;KQSAPRINGRHFYQRCYIEGDIDFIFGGADALFEHCTLRTVDNGLAHSWVTAPSGAADGLGFVFWDCDFVSDDCPAGTVFLGRPWRPTGKTAVLDCRLGAHIAPEGFSPWQSRTDSDLACFAEAGSTGEGAAARGAWVKQLDSQQAEELLRCARKLCRPE
;
A
#
# COMPACT_ATOMS: atom_id res chain seq x y z
N LYS A 1 25.95 16.80 6.19
CA LYS A 1 24.81 17.06 5.27
C LYS A 1 23.55 17.04 6.13
N GLN A 2 23.00 18.20 6.48
CA GLN A 2 21.69 18.29 7.10
C GLN A 2 20.67 17.78 6.09
N SER A 3 19.99 16.67 6.41
CA SER A 3 18.82 16.23 5.65
C SER A 3 17.73 17.29 5.83
N ALA A 4 17.11 17.72 4.74
CA ALA A 4 15.96 18.60 4.82
C ALA A 4 14.92 18.00 5.79
N PRO A 5 14.24 18.82 6.62
CA PRO A 5 13.20 18.30 7.50
C PRO A 5 12.14 17.60 6.67
N ARG A 6 11.84 16.36 7.02
CA ARG A 6 10.77 15.61 6.36
C ARG A 6 9.44 16.20 6.84
N ILE A 7 8.69 16.78 5.93
CA ILE A 7 7.32 17.21 6.21
C ILE A 7 6.45 15.96 6.07
N ASN A 8 6.20 15.29 7.18
CA ASN A 8 5.25 14.19 7.24
C ASN A 8 3.86 14.79 7.43
N GLY A 9 3.10 14.88 6.33
CA GLY A 9 1.69 15.22 6.40
C GLY A 9 0.87 14.07 6.99
N ARG A 10 -0.34 14.39 7.45
CA ARG A 10 -1.37 13.43 7.83
C ARG A 10 -2.53 13.59 6.87
N HIS A 11 -2.93 12.50 6.23
CA HIS A 11 -3.94 12.54 5.19
C HIS A 11 -5.05 11.54 5.52
N PHE A 12 -6.30 11.93 5.23
CA PHE A 12 -7.44 11.07 5.33
C PHE A 12 -8.28 11.13 4.05
N TYR A 13 -8.45 9.98 3.43
CA TYR A 13 -9.25 9.80 2.22
C TYR A 13 -10.40 8.84 2.55
N GLN A 14 -11.63 9.26 2.31
CA GLN A 14 -12.80 8.43 2.55
C GLN A 14 -13.72 8.44 1.34
N ARG A 15 -14.08 7.26 0.84
CA ARG A 15 -14.95 7.09 -0.34
C ARG A 15 -14.46 7.84 -1.56
N CYS A 16 -13.14 7.89 -1.73
CA CYS A 16 -12.50 8.53 -2.88
C CYS A 16 -12.30 7.51 -4.00
N TYR A 17 -12.39 7.99 -5.23
CA TYR A 17 -11.89 7.30 -6.41
C TYR A 17 -10.55 7.92 -6.78
N ILE A 18 -9.51 7.09 -6.89
CA ILE A 18 -8.15 7.52 -7.20
C ILE A 18 -7.61 6.60 -8.30
N GLU A 19 -7.10 7.17 -9.37
CA GLU A 19 -6.51 6.38 -10.45
C GLU A 19 -5.14 6.89 -10.87
N GLY A 20 -4.33 5.99 -11.39
CA GLY A 20 -3.01 6.26 -11.90
C GLY A 20 -2.36 4.99 -12.45
N ASP A 21 -1.12 5.12 -12.92
CA ASP A 21 -0.41 4.01 -13.57
C ASP A 21 0.78 3.50 -12.74
N ILE A 22 1.76 4.31 -12.42
CA ILE A 22 2.96 3.92 -11.68
C ILE A 22 3.10 4.76 -10.41
N ASP A 23 3.25 4.08 -9.26
CA ASP A 23 3.56 4.74 -7.99
C ASP A 23 2.63 5.92 -7.69
N PHE A 24 1.35 5.81 -8.06
CA PHE A 24 0.45 6.96 -8.04
C PHE A 24 0.01 7.39 -6.63
N ILE A 25 0.27 6.54 -5.62
CA ILE A 25 0.18 6.90 -4.21
C ILE A 25 1.58 6.80 -3.63
N PHE A 26 2.26 7.95 -3.51
CA PHE A 26 3.66 7.97 -3.11
C PHE A 26 3.95 9.07 -2.07
N GLY A 27 5.10 8.97 -1.43
CA GLY A 27 5.60 9.99 -0.53
C GLY A 27 5.76 9.53 0.91
N GLY A 28 6.02 10.49 1.81
CA GLY A 28 6.39 10.26 3.20
C GLY A 28 5.28 10.57 4.21
N ALA A 29 4.04 10.79 3.76
CA ALA A 29 2.92 11.07 4.64
C ALA A 29 2.45 9.83 5.39
N ASP A 30 1.81 10.04 6.54
CA ASP A 30 0.93 9.07 7.16
C ASP A 30 -0.47 9.26 6.58
N ALA A 31 -1.02 8.23 5.94
CA ALA A 31 -2.28 8.35 5.24
C ALA A 31 -3.20 7.16 5.50
N LEU A 32 -4.47 7.46 5.80
CA LEU A 32 -5.53 6.46 5.92
C LEU A 32 -6.50 6.61 4.75
N PHE A 33 -6.73 5.49 4.06
CA PHE A 33 -7.71 5.35 2.98
C PHE A 33 -8.82 4.41 3.47
N GLU A 34 -10.05 4.92 3.57
CA GLU A 34 -11.22 4.13 3.97
C GLU A 34 -12.25 4.10 2.85
N HIS A 35 -12.71 2.91 2.48
CA HIS A 35 -13.76 2.71 1.47
C HIS A 35 -13.44 3.38 0.13
N CYS A 36 -12.16 3.43 -0.24
CA CYS A 36 -11.71 4.04 -1.48
C CYS A 36 -11.64 3.01 -2.61
N THR A 37 -11.76 3.49 -3.84
CA THR A 37 -11.48 2.72 -5.04
C THR A 37 -10.15 3.19 -5.65
N LEU A 38 -9.19 2.29 -5.77
CA LEU A 38 -7.87 2.52 -6.32
C LEU A 38 -7.81 1.83 -7.68
N ARG A 39 -7.85 2.59 -8.77
CA ARG A 39 -7.81 2.04 -10.12
C ARG A 39 -6.42 2.17 -10.72
N THR A 40 -5.85 1.06 -11.13
CA THR A 40 -4.62 1.07 -11.93
C THR A 40 -4.98 1.10 -13.40
N VAL A 41 -4.37 2.04 -14.14
CA VAL A 41 -4.51 2.18 -15.60
C VAL A 41 -3.32 1.49 -16.25
N ASP A 42 -3.56 0.75 -17.32
CA ASP A 42 -2.50 0.13 -18.10
C ASP A 42 -1.62 1.20 -18.77
N ASN A 43 -0.33 1.07 -18.60
CA ASN A 43 0.68 1.97 -19.18
C ASN A 43 1.53 1.31 -20.27
N GLY A 44 1.16 0.09 -20.68
CA GLY A 44 1.90 -0.69 -21.67
C GLY A 44 3.22 -1.27 -21.19
N LEU A 45 3.53 -1.15 -19.89
CA LEU A 45 4.73 -1.74 -19.27
C LEU A 45 4.42 -3.14 -18.72
N ALA A 46 5.47 -3.93 -18.52
CA ALA A 46 5.32 -5.28 -17.98
C ALA A 46 4.77 -5.31 -16.56
N HIS A 47 5.02 -4.27 -15.79
CA HIS A 47 4.58 -4.14 -14.40
C HIS A 47 4.22 -2.71 -14.03
N SER A 48 3.33 -2.57 -13.03
CA SER A 48 2.96 -1.32 -12.41
C SER A 48 2.88 -1.46 -10.88
N TRP A 49 2.77 -0.34 -10.16
CA TRP A 49 2.74 -0.30 -8.69
C TRP A 49 1.73 0.74 -8.23
N VAL A 50 0.91 0.39 -7.26
CA VAL A 50 -0.05 1.33 -6.66
C VAL A 50 0.67 2.29 -5.72
N THR A 51 1.50 1.78 -4.80
CA THR A 51 2.13 2.60 -3.77
C THR A 51 3.65 2.61 -3.84
N ALA A 52 4.24 3.77 -3.50
CA ALA A 52 5.67 3.96 -3.31
C ALA A 52 5.95 4.77 -2.03
N PRO A 53 5.84 4.14 -0.85
CA PRO A 53 6.02 4.84 0.42
C PRO A 53 7.48 5.21 0.67
N SER A 54 7.69 6.40 1.26
CA SER A 54 9.00 6.89 1.67
C SER A 54 9.01 7.48 3.09
N GLY A 55 8.02 7.10 3.91
CA GLY A 55 7.85 7.60 5.27
C GLY A 55 9.00 7.27 6.22
N ALA A 56 9.03 7.94 7.36
CA ALA A 56 10.01 7.69 8.40
C ALA A 56 9.80 6.34 9.09
N ALA A 57 10.84 5.80 9.73
CA ALA A 57 10.79 4.50 10.40
C ALA A 57 9.75 4.45 11.54
N ASP A 58 9.51 5.56 12.20
CA ASP A 58 8.51 5.73 13.27
C ASP A 58 7.13 6.17 12.76
N GLY A 59 6.99 6.41 11.44
CA GLY A 59 5.73 6.75 10.81
C GLY A 59 4.80 5.54 10.65
N LEU A 60 3.52 5.86 10.43
CA LEU A 60 2.48 4.88 10.14
C LEU A 60 2.58 4.37 8.68
N GLY A 61 2.90 5.27 7.75
CA GLY A 61 2.85 5.03 6.31
C GLY A 61 1.43 5.05 5.75
N PHE A 62 1.18 4.26 4.71
CA PHE A 62 -0.13 4.18 4.05
C PHE A 62 -0.93 3.00 4.60
N VAL A 63 -2.14 3.26 5.05
CA VAL A 63 -3.08 2.23 5.51
C VAL A 63 -4.33 2.28 4.65
N PHE A 64 -4.65 1.18 3.99
CA PHE A 64 -5.88 0.99 3.23
C PHE A 64 -6.80 0.06 4.01
N TRP A 65 -8.02 0.48 4.25
CA TRP A 65 -9.02 -0.33 4.92
C TRP A 65 -10.33 -0.33 4.14
N ASP A 66 -10.84 -1.54 3.88
CA ASP A 66 -12.08 -1.78 3.14
C ASP A 66 -12.11 -1.03 1.79
N CYS A 67 -11.00 -1.12 1.06
CA CYS A 67 -10.83 -0.51 -0.25
C CYS A 67 -10.94 -1.55 -1.37
N ASP A 68 -11.24 -1.06 -2.57
CA ASP A 68 -11.24 -1.85 -3.80
C ASP A 68 -10.04 -1.48 -4.66
N PHE A 69 -9.20 -2.45 -4.99
CA PHE A 69 -8.13 -2.33 -5.97
C PHE A 69 -8.62 -2.92 -7.28
N VAL A 70 -8.81 -2.08 -8.28
CA VAL A 70 -9.47 -2.45 -9.54
C VAL A 70 -8.64 -2.07 -10.76
N SER A 71 -8.87 -2.77 -11.86
CA SER A 71 -8.43 -2.39 -13.19
C SER A 71 -9.32 -3.07 -14.24
N ASP A 72 -9.57 -2.37 -15.34
CA ASP A 72 -10.32 -2.90 -16.49
C ASP A 72 -9.39 -3.30 -17.64
N ASP A 73 -8.16 -2.82 -17.63
CA ASP A 73 -7.21 -2.86 -18.74
C ASP A 73 -5.85 -3.49 -18.40
N CYS A 74 -5.44 -3.52 -17.15
CA CYS A 74 -4.19 -4.19 -16.76
C CYS A 74 -4.30 -5.71 -16.87
N PRO A 75 -3.31 -6.40 -17.49
CA PRO A 75 -3.27 -7.86 -17.49
C PRO A 75 -3.20 -8.44 -16.06
N ALA A 76 -3.72 -9.66 -15.90
CA ALA A 76 -3.70 -10.35 -14.62
C ALA A 76 -2.25 -10.52 -14.08
N GLY A 77 -2.07 -10.24 -12.77
CA GLY A 77 -0.80 -10.45 -12.09
C GLY A 77 0.31 -9.47 -12.44
N THR A 78 0.01 -8.32 -13.04
CA THR A 78 1.03 -7.35 -13.48
C THR A 78 1.20 -6.15 -12.56
N VAL A 79 0.32 -5.96 -11.59
CA VAL A 79 0.32 -4.80 -10.71
C VAL A 79 0.65 -5.20 -9.28
N PHE A 80 1.66 -4.57 -8.70
CA PHE A 80 2.00 -4.73 -7.30
C PHE A 80 1.24 -3.70 -6.43
N LEU A 81 0.87 -4.10 -5.22
CA LEU A 81 0.28 -3.20 -4.21
C LEU A 81 1.26 -2.09 -3.81
N GLY A 82 2.56 -2.38 -3.91
CA GLY A 82 3.58 -1.38 -3.63
C GLY A 82 5.01 -1.86 -3.75
N ARG A 83 5.91 -0.87 -3.71
CA ARG A 83 7.36 -1.05 -3.61
C ARG A 83 7.95 0.05 -2.71
N PRO A 84 9.00 -0.24 -1.90
CA PRO A 84 9.50 0.70 -0.91
C PRO A 84 10.43 1.73 -1.56
N TRP A 85 9.94 2.93 -1.85
CA TRP A 85 10.80 4.00 -2.37
C TRP A 85 11.94 4.33 -1.40
N ARG A 86 11.66 4.26 -0.08
CA ARG A 86 12.71 4.24 0.96
C ARG A 86 12.55 2.99 1.82
N PRO A 87 13.65 2.44 2.40
CA PRO A 87 13.58 1.22 3.20
C PRO A 87 12.63 1.28 4.39
N THR A 88 12.36 2.48 4.90
CA THR A 88 11.43 2.71 6.02
C THR A 88 9.99 2.95 5.59
N GLY A 89 9.71 3.02 4.28
CA GLY A 89 8.36 3.18 3.76
C GLY A 89 7.45 2.00 4.15
N LYS A 90 6.20 2.29 4.47
CA LYS A 90 5.23 1.29 4.95
C LYS A 90 3.92 1.37 4.18
N THR A 91 3.35 0.23 3.88
CA THR A 91 1.99 0.10 3.36
C THR A 91 1.31 -1.09 4.02
N ALA A 92 0.11 -0.89 4.52
CA ALA A 92 -0.74 -1.94 5.05
C ALA A 92 -2.07 -2.00 4.28
N VAL A 93 -2.49 -3.20 3.91
CA VAL A 93 -3.73 -3.48 3.17
C VAL A 93 -4.61 -4.36 4.06
N LEU A 94 -5.75 -3.80 4.53
CA LEU A 94 -6.61 -4.41 5.53
C LEU A 94 -8.03 -4.57 4.97
N ASP A 95 -8.56 -5.79 4.96
CA ASP A 95 -9.91 -6.12 4.52
C ASP A 95 -10.27 -5.58 3.13
N CYS A 96 -9.29 -5.54 2.23
CA CYS A 96 -9.46 -4.99 0.88
C CYS A 96 -9.83 -6.08 -0.13
N ARG A 97 -10.47 -5.65 -1.22
CA ARG A 97 -10.80 -6.50 -2.37
C ARG A 97 -9.79 -6.23 -3.48
N LEU A 98 -9.11 -7.28 -3.91
CA LEU A 98 -8.01 -7.20 -4.86
C LEU A 98 -8.43 -7.85 -6.18
N GLY A 99 -8.45 -7.06 -7.26
CA GLY A 99 -8.76 -7.55 -8.60
C GLY A 99 -7.66 -8.45 -9.17
N ALA A 100 -7.96 -9.15 -10.26
CA ALA A 100 -7.06 -10.11 -10.90
C ALA A 100 -5.73 -9.52 -11.38
N HIS A 101 -5.67 -8.20 -11.61
CA HIS A 101 -4.46 -7.49 -12.02
C HIS A 101 -3.36 -7.49 -10.93
N ILE A 102 -3.72 -7.69 -9.66
CA ILE A 102 -2.75 -7.70 -8.55
C ILE A 102 -1.86 -8.95 -8.63
N ALA A 103 -0.56 -8.72 -8.60
CA ALA A 103 0.46 -9.77 -8.64
C ALA A 103 0.38 -10.69 -7.40
N PRO A 104 0.60 -12.01 -7.57
CA PRO A 104 0.55 -12.96 -6.44
C PRO A 104 1.50 -12.61 -5.31
N GLU A 105 2.65 -12.04 -5.62
CA GLU A 105 3.64 -11.59 -4.62
C GLU A 105 3.13 -10.42 -3.78
N GLY A 106 2.14 -9.67 -4.25
CA GLY A 106 1.56 -8.50 -3.63
C GLY A 106 2.44 -7.26 -3.67
N PHE A 107 3.68 -7.37 -3.26
CA PHE A 107 4.67 -6.30 -3.20
C PHE A 107 5.96 -6.71 -3.90
N SER A 108 6.76 -5.74 -4.33
CA SER A 108 8.05 -6.02 -4.95
C SER A 108 9.17 -5.20 -4.30
N PRO A 109 10.44 -5.63 -4.41
CA PRO A 109 11.57 -4.80 -4.01
C PRO A 109 11.65 -3.54 -4.88
N TRP A 110 12.32 -2.53 -4.35
CA TRP A 110 12.72 -1.36 -5.12
C TRP A 110 14.06 -1.64 -5.80
N GLN A 111 14.03 -1.85 -7.10
CA GLN A 111 15.25 -2.14 -7.89
C GLN A 111 16.04 -3.34 -7.33
N SER A 112 17.31 -3.15 -6.97
CA SER A 112 18.21 -4.19 -6.48
C SER A 112 18.22 -4.37 -4.96
N ARG A 113 17.26 -3.75 -4.23
CA ARG A 113 17.18 -3.95 -2.79
C ARG A 113 16.81 -5.39 -2.41
N THR A 114 17.22 -5.79 -1.21
CA THR A 114 16.99 -7.13 -0.68
C THR A 114 15.59 -7.30 -0.09
N ASP A 115 15.17 -8.53 0.15
CA ASP A 115 13.87 -8.84 0.75
C ASP A 115 13.66 -8.22 2.14
N SER A 116 14.77 -7.93 2.88
CA SER A 116 14.68 -7.26 4.17
C SER A 116 14.07 -5.86 4.10
N ASP A 117 14.20 -5.19 2.97
CA ASP A 117 13.57 -3.88 2.75
C ASP A 117 12.05 -3.98 2.59
N LEU A 118 11.52 -5.18 2.35
CA LEU A 118 10.10 -5.45 2.21
C LEU A 118 9.38 -5.75 3.53
N ALA A 119 10.12 -5.85 4.63
CA ALA A 119 9.56 -6.12 5.96
C ALA A 119 8.61 -5.02 6.48
N CYS A 120 8.57 -3.88 5.80
CA CYS A 120 7.66 -2.77 6.10
C CYS A 120 6.25 -2.94 5.52
N PHE A 121 5.97 -3.97 4.74
CA PHE A 121 4.65 -4.22 4.16
C PHE A 121 3.85 -5.22 4.98
N ALA A 122 2.53 -4.96 5.10
CA ALA A 122 1.63 -5.79 5.88
C ALA A 122 0.28 -5.97 5.19
N GLU A 123 -0.37 -7.09 5.45
CA GLU A 123 -1.66 -7.44 4.88
C GLU A 123 -2.51 -8.25 5.87
N ALA A 124 -3.83 -8.04 5.84
CA ALA A 124 -4.81 -8.84 6.56
C ALA A 124 -6.16 -8.83 5.85
N GLY A 125 -6.85 -9.95 5.80
CA GLY A 125 -8.24 -10.05 5.36
C GLY A 125 -8.49 -9.72 3.89
N SER A 126 -7.47 -9.72 3.03
CA SER A 126 -7.64 -9.48 1.60
C SER A 126 -8.47 -10.58 0.94
N THR A 127 -9.35 -10.19 0.01
CA THR A 127 -10.21 -11.07 -0.78
C THR A 127 -10.12 -10.75 -2.27
N GLY A 128 -10.76 -11.56 -3.12
CA GLY A 128 -10.78 -11.38 -4.57
C GLY A 128 -9.70 -12.16 -5.30
N GLU A 129 -9.67 -12.07 -6.62
CA GLU A 129 -8.79 -12.87 -7.48
C GLU A 129 -7.29 -12.53 -7.29
N GLY A 130 -6.98 -11.31 -6.88
CA GLY A 130 -5.62 -10.88 -6.57
C GLY A 130 -5.15 -11.23 -5.16
N ALA A 131 -6.03 -11.80 -4.32
CA ALA A 131 -5.64 -12.27 -3.01
C ALA A 131 -4.94 -13.62 -3.12
N ALA A 132 -3.70 -13.70 -2.66
CA ALA A 132 -2.87 -14.89 -2.71
C ALA A 132 -2.01 -15.00 -1.46
N ALA A 133 -1.44 -16.18 -1.21
CA ALA A 133 -0.41 -16.32 -0.19
C ALA A 133 0.83 -15.53 -0.60
N ARG A 134 1.24 -14.59 0.25
CA ARG A 134 2.42 -13.76 0.03
C ARG A 134 3.69 -14.45 0.52
N GLY A 135 4.84 -13.98 0.05
CA GLY A 135 6.13 -14.41 0.57
C GLY A 135 6.33 -13.99 2.04
N ALA A 136 7.31 -14.59 2.71
CA ALA A 136 7.59 -14.37 4.13
C ALA A 136 7.94 -12.91 4.50
N TRP A 137 8.32 -12.12 3.52
CA TRP A 137 8.65 -10.69 3.68
C TRP A 137 7.42 -9.77 3.80
N VAL A 138 6.21 -10.27 3.46
CA VAL A 138 4.96 -9.55 3.72
C VAL A 138 4.39 -10.01 5.05
N LYS A 139 4.30 -9.10 6.00
CA LYS A 139 3.79 -9.40 7.33
C LYS A 139 2.28 -9.67 7.27
N GLN A 140 1.90 -10.90 7.57
CA GLN A 140 0.50 -11.24 7.75
C GLN A 140 0.08 -10.87 9.17
N LEU A 141 -0.91 -9.98 9.29
CA LEU A 141 -1.44 -9.55 10.57
C LEU A 141 -2.61 -10.44 10.97
N ASP A 142 -2.69 -10.80 12.25
CA ASP A 142 -3.91 -11.36 12.82
C ASP A 142 -4.98 -10.27 13.02
N SER A 143 -6.20 -10.68 13.38
CA SER A 143 -7.33 -9.76 13.54
C SER A 143 -7.04 -8.68 14.57
N GLN A 144 -6.40 -9.02 15.69
CA GLN A 144 -6.09 -8.08 16.76
C GLN A 144 -5.04 -7.05 16.31
N GLN A 145 -4.01 -7.50 15.59
CA GLN A 145 -2.98 -6.62 15.04
C GLN A 145 -3.55 -5.67 13.99
N ALA A 146 -4.43 -6.17 13.12
CA ALA A 146 -5.10 -5.36 12.10
C ALA A 146 -6.01 -4.29 12.71
N GLU A 147 -6.83 -4.66 13.71
CA GLU A 147 -7.69 -3.74 14.44
C GLU A 147 -6.88 -2.64 15.16
N GLU A 148 -5.79 -3.01 15.81
CA GLU A 148 -4.92 -2.06 16.50
C GLU A 148 -4.27 -1.08 15.52
N LEU A 149 -3.77 -1.57 14.39
CA LEU A 149 -3.20 -0.72 13.35
C LEU A 149 -4.24 0.27 12.80
N LEU A 150 -5.46 -0.22 12.50
CA LEU A 150 -6.54 0.63 12.02
C LEU A 150 -6.96 1.68 13.06
N ARG A 151 -7.02 1.29 14.33
CA ARG A 151 -7.32 2.22 15.43
C ARG A 151 -6.26 3.32 15.52
N CYS A 152 -4.98 2.96 15.41
CA CYS A 152 -3.88 3.93 15.39
C CYS A 152 -3.98 4.87 14.18
N ALA A 153 -4.27 4.33 12.99
CA ALA A 153 -4.42 5.11 11.77
C ALA A 153 -5.57 6.13 11.87
N ARG A 154 -6.71 5.70 12.39
CA ARG A 154 -7.87 6.57 12.62
C ARG A 154 -7.55 7.69 13.60
N LYS A 155 -6.92 7.36 14.72
CA LYS A 155 -6.52 8.36 15.72
C LYS A 155 -5.55 9.39 15.15
N LEU A 156 -4.65 8.97 14.27
CA LEU A 156 -3.60 9.82 13.72
C LEU A 156 -4.09 10.68 12.55
N CYS A 157 -4.87 10.10 11.65
CA CYS A 157 -5.15 10.69 10.34
C CYS A 157 -6.58 11.28 10.23
N ARG A 158 -7.57 10.72 10.96
CA ARG A 158 -8.94 11.25 10.90
C ARG A 158 -9.04 12.61 11.59
N PRO A 159 -9.69 13.60 10.96
CA PRO A 159 -10.04 14.84 11.66
C PRO A 159 -11.04 14.54 12.79
N GLU A 160 -10.96 15.30 13.85
CA GLU A 160 -11.93 15.28 14.96
C GLU A 160 -13.31 15.74 14.49
#